data_59877d8df7118a9e9b65a66f87b786b9
#
_entry.id   59877d8df7118a9e9b65a66f87b786b9
#
_cell.length_a   1.000
_cell.length_b   1.000
_cell.length_c   1.000
_cell.angle_alpha   90.00
_cell.angle_beta   90.00
_cell.angle_gamma   90.00
#
_symmetry.space_group_name_H-M   'P 1'
#
loop_
_entity.id
_entity.type
_entity.pdbx_description
1 polymer ?
#
loop_
_entity_poly.entity_id
_entity_poly.type
_entity_poly.pdbx_seq_one_letter_code
_entity_poly.pdbx_strand_id
1 'polypeptide(L)'
;MKLRDILKVFRLLILRHSSNKKKIQYFRKQGMIIGQNCLFNTISFSTEPYLIEIGNHVAIANGTEFITHDGAIWSFREELGPVDIFGKIIIGNNVFFGHNCTVLPNTIIGDNCIVGAGSIVRGKFPENSVIIGNPAKVVLKRSIQRFLYLQNPNLLKTQNLQFSRKKKIIKKHFGIE
;
A
#
# COMPACT_ATOMS: atom_id res chain seq x y z
N MET A 1 15.57 25.42 -8.75
CA MET A 1 15.24 24.01 -8.98
C MET A 1 16.08 23.51 -10.13
N LYS A 2 16.89 22.46 -9.95
CA LYS A 2 17.78 21.95 -11.01
C LYS A 2 16.93 21.24 -12.09
N LEU A 3 17.31 21.30 -13.37
CA LEU A 3 16.63 20.66 -14.50
C LEU A 3 16.32 19.16 -14.21
N ARG A 4 17.21 18.48 -13.48
CA ARG A 4 17.07 17.09 -13.07
C ARG A 4 15.86 16.85 -12.12
N ASP A 5 15.53 17.84 -11.29
CA ASP A 5 14.40 17.75 -10.34
C ASP A 5 13.08 17.93 -11.09
N ILE A 6 13.06 18.86 -12.06
CA ILE A 6 11.90 19.06 -12.95
C ILE A 6 11.58 17.78 -13.73
N LEU A 7 12.61 17.16 -14.32
CA LEU A 7 12.46 15.91 -15.06
C LEU A 7 11.98 14.76 -14.16
N LYS A 8 12.41 14.70 -12.89
CA LYS A 8 11.96 13.70 -11.92
C LYS A 8 10.47 13.89 -11.60
N VAL A 9 10.04 15.11 -11.33
CA VAL A 9 8.63 15.44 -11.08
C VAL A 9 7.75 15.06 -12.28
N PHE A 10 8.16 15.45 -13.49
CA PHE A 10 7.45 15.14 -14.71
C PHE A 10 7.32 13.61 -14.95
N ARG A 11 8.40 12.86 -14.70
CA ARG A 11 8.37 11.38 -14.76
C ARG A 11 7.38 10.78 -13.76
N LEU A 12 7.30 11.30 -12.55
CA LEU A 12 6.35 10.80 -11.53
C LEU A 12 4.90 11.12 -11.91
N LEU A 13 4.62 12.28 -12.50
CA LEU A 13 3.30 12.63 -13.02
C LEU A 13 2.84 11.65 -14.11
N ILE A 14 3.72 11.36 -15.08
CA ILE A 14 3.45 10.35 -16.12
C ILE A 14 3.24 8.96 -15.50
N LEU A 15 4.07 8.59 -14.51
CA LEU A 15 4.00 7.31 -13.85
C LEU A 15 2.66 7.11 -13.13
N ARG A 16 2.12 8.14 -12.52
CA ARG A 16 0.82 8.12 -11.82
C ARG A 16 -0.30 7.60 -12.72
N HIS A 17 -0.31 8.03 -13.99
CA HIS A 17 -1.30 7.62 -15.00
C HIS A 17 -0.89 6.41 -15.83
N SER A 18 0.27 5.82 -15.55
CA SER A 18 0.78 4.66 -16.27
C SER A 18 0.13 3.35 -15.83
N SER A 19 0.26 2.32 -16.66
CA SER A 19 -0.19 0.97 -16.30
C SER A 19 0.56 0.43 -15.08
N ASN A 20 -0.09 -0.49 -14.35
CA ASN A 20 0.49 -1.17 -13.19
C ASN A 20 1.86 -1.80 -13.51
N LYS A 21 2.01 -2.44 -14.68
CA LYS A 21 3.27 -3.03 -15.14
C LYS A 21 4.40 -1.99 -15.21
N LYS A 22 4.11 -0.79 -15.75
CA LYS A 22 5.10 0.30 -15.85
C LYS A 22 5.50 0.82 -14.47
N LYS A 23 4.55 0.96 -13.53
CA LYS A 23 4.83 1.37 -12.14
C LYS A 23 5.78 0.37 -11.46
N ILE A 24 5.46 -0.92 -11.50
CA ILE A 24 6.28 -1.97 -10.91
C ILE A 24 7.68 -2.00 -11.52
N GLN A 25 7.81 -1.93 -12.84
CA GLN A 25 9.10 -1.89 -13.52
C GLN A 25 9.94 -0.67 -13.12
N TYR A 26 9.29 0.50 -12.97
CA TYR A 26 9.98 1.72 -12.53
C TYR A 26 10.56 1.55 -11.13
N PHE A 27 9.78 1.09 -10.14
CA PHE A 27 10.26 0.94 -8.77
C PHE A 27 11.29 -0.19 -8.62
N ARG A 28 11.18 -1.28 -9.37
CA ARG A 28 12.24 -2.30 -9.43
C ARG A 28 13.58 -1.72 -9.93
N LYS A 29 13.55 -0.83 -10.93
CA LYS A 29 14.75 -0.12 -11.41
C LYS A 29 15.31 0.86 -10.38
N GLN A 30 14.50 1.33 -9.42
CA GLN A 30 14.95 2.14 -8.28
C GLN A 30 15.45 1.29 -7.10
N GLY A 31 15.60 -0.02 -7.27
CA GLY A 31 16.11 -0.94 -6.27
C GLY A 31 15.08 -1.55 -5.33
N MET A 32 13.78 -1.26 -5.50
CA MET A 32 12.71 -1.87 -4.71
C MET A 32 12.55 -3.35 -5.06
N ILE A 33 12.47 -4.20 -4.06
CA ILE A 33 12.15 -5.63 -4.24
C ILE A 33 10.64 -5.78 -4.33
N ILE A 34 10.13 -6.33 -5.43
CA ILE A 34 8.69 -6.51 -5.66
C ILE A 34 8.44 -7.89 -6.24
N GLY A 35 7.60 -8.68 -5.60
CA GLY A 35 7.18 -10.01 -6.04
C GLY A 35 6.28 -9.98 -7.28
N GLN A 36 5.59 -11.09 -7.50
CA GLN A 36 4.70 -11.29 -8.65
C GLN A 36 3.25 -10.94 -8.31
N ASN A 37 2.42 -10.68 -9.34
CA ASN A 37 0.98 -10.46 -9.23
C ASN A 37 0.59 -9.31 -8.28
N CYS A 38 1.41 -8.26 -8.18
CA CYS A 38 1.13 -7.08 -7.36
C CYS A 38 0.31 -6.04 -8.15
N LEU A 39 -0.52 -5.27 -7.42
CA LEU A 39 -1.34 -4.18 -7.95
C LEU A 39 -1.07 -2.89 -7.18
N PHE A 40 -0.48 -1.90 -7.85
CA PHE A 40 -0.15 -0.60 -7.26
C PHE A 40 -1.03 0.50 -7.83
N ASN A 41 -1.95 1.00 -7.01
CA ASN A 41 -2.73 2.20 -7.31
C ASN A 41 -2.09 3.47 -6.71
N THR A 42 -0.90 3.36 -6.12
CA THR A 42 -0.07 4.46 -5.64
C THR A 42 1.28 4.50 -6.35
N ILE A 43 2.00 5.62 -6.20
CA ILE A 43 3.40 5.81 -6.56
C ILE A 43 4.21 6.40 -5.42
N SER A 44 3.63 6.48 -4.21
CA SER A 44 4.26 7.09 -3.03
C SER A 44 5.10 6.06 -2.25
N PHE A 45 6.32 5.80 -2.75
CA PHE A 45 7.27 4.84 -2.17
C PHE A 45 8.57 5.52 -1.75
N SER A 46 8.47 6.55 -0.92
CA SER A 46 9.61 7.30 -0.35
C SER A 46 10.65 7.77 -1.39
N THR A 47 11.71 8.39 -0.90
CA THR A 47 12.91 8.75 -1.67
C THR A 47 13.93 7.61 -1.73
N GLU A 48 13.81 6.62 -0.84
CA GLU A 48 14.66 5.43 -0.72
C GLU A 48 13.86 4.13 -1.00
N PRO A 49 13.32 3.92 -2.22
CA PRO A 49 12.50 2.74 -2.52
C PRO A 49 13.27 1.41 -2.39
N TYR A 50 14.60 1.45 -2.48
CA TYR A 50 15.48 0.30 -2.24
C TYR A 50 15.46 -0.21 -0.77
N LEU A 51 14.82 0.50 0.15
CA LEU A 51 14.56 0.03 1.53
C LEU A 51 13.19 -0.66 1.68
N ILE A 52 12.45 -0.85 0.58
CA ILE A 52 11.12 -1.45 0.57
C ILE A 52 11.17 -2.82 -0.11
N GLU A 53 10.69 -3.83 0.60
CA GLU A 53 10.55 -5.20 0.11
C GLU A 53 9.06 -5.59 0.13
N ILE A 54 8.52 -6.01 -1.01
CA ILE A 54 7.11 -6.41 -1.18
C ILE A 54 7.07 -7.82 -1.75
N GLY A 55 6.36 -8.72 -1.10
CA GLY A 55 6.14 -10.10 -1.53
C GLY A 55 5.22 -10.22 -2.74
N ASN A 56 4.68 -11.42 -2.95
CA ASN A 56 3.78 -11.72 -4.05
C ASN A 56 2.34 -11.38 -3.70
N HIS A 57 1.53 -11.07 -4.74
CA HIS A 57 0.09 -10.85 -4.62
C HIS A 57 -0.27 -9.76 -3.60
N VAL A 58 0.45 -8.63 -3.65
CA VAL A 58 0.19 -7.47 -2.80
C VAL A 58 -0.58 -6.42 -3.58
N ALA A 59 -1.70 -5.97 -3.02
CA ALA A 59 -2.51 -4.90 -3.59
C ALA A 59 -2.48 -3.67 -2.69
N ILE A 60 -2.17 -2.52 -3.27
CA ILE A 60 -2.06 -1.23 -2.56
C ILE A 60 -3.05 -0.26 -3.19
N ALA A 61 -4.03 0.20 -2.40
CA ALA A 61 -5.02 1.16 -2.84
C ALA A 61 -4.45 2.58 -2.96
N ASN A 62 -5.20 3.45 -3.61
CA ASN A 62 -4.81 4.84 -3.86
C ASN A 62 -4.61 5.62 -2.54
N GLY A 63 -3.68 6.58 -2.55
CA GLY A 63 -3.37 7.44 -1.41
C GLY A 63 -2.52 6.76 -0.33
N THR A 64 -2.23 5.46 -0.44
CA THR A 64 -1.31 4.79 0.50
C THR A 64 0.12 5.18 0.22
N GLU A 65 0.85 5.51 1.28
CA GLU A 65 2.19 6.06 1.26
C GLU A 65 3.15 5.21 2.10
N PHE A 66 4.38 5.03 1.60
CA PHE A 66 5.46 4.33 2.28
C PHE A 66 6.59 5.31 2.58
N ILE A 67 6.97 5.43 3.85
CA ILE A 67 7.99 6.37 4.34
C ILE A 67 9.12 5.56 4.95
N THR A 68 10.34 5.73 4.45
CA THR A 68 11.52 4.95 4.85
C THR A 68 12.49 5.74 5.72
N HIS A 69 12.21 7.01 5.98
CA HIS A 69 13.03 7.87 6.84
C HIS A 69 12.18 8.58 7.89
N ASP A 70 12.82 9.01 8.96
CA ASP A 70 12.17 9.78 10.04
C ASP A 70 12.66 11.23 10.02
N GLY A 71 11.81 12.12 9.51
CA GLY A 71 12.10 13.55 9.41
C GLY A 71 12.16 14.28 10.74
N ALA A 72 11.70 13.68 11.85
CA ALA A 72 11.75 14.30 13.18
C ALA A 72 13.17 14.54 13.67
N ILE A 73 14.18 13.84 13.11
CA ILE A 73 15.60 14.09 13.38
C ILE A 73 16.02 15.55 13.09
N TRP A 74 15.23 16.25 12.25
CA TRP A 74 15.44 17.67 11.95
C TRP A 74 15.48 18.53 13.21
N SER A 75 14.67 18.23 14.23
CA SER A 75 14.62 18.98 15.50
C SER A 75 15.91 18.88 16.34
N PHE A 76 16.79 17.92 16.03
CA PHE A 76 18.06 17.69 16.72
C PHE A 76 19.28 18.05 15.86
N ARG A 77 19.10 18.74 14.74
CA ARG A 77 20.19 19.05 13.80
C ARG A 77 21.27 19.94 14.39
N GLU A 78 20.92 20.85 15.31
CA GLU A 78 21.88 21.71 16.00
C GLU A 78 22.77 20.92 16.97
N GLU A 79 22.24 19.83 17.56
CA GLU A 79 22.95 19.00 18.53
C GLU A 79 23.73 17.86 17.87
N LEU A 80 23.13 17.21 16.87
CA LEU A 80 23.64 15.98 16.26
C LEU A 80 24.31 16.19 14.89
N GLY A 81 24.21 17.41 14.34
CA GLY A 81 24.74 17.70 13.01
C GLY A 81 23.93 17.11 11.85
N PRO A 82 24.54 16.90 10.66
CA PRO A 82 23.87 16.47 9.45
C PRO A 82 23.66 14.94 9.44
N VAL A 83 22.77 14.44 10.30
CA VAL A 83 22.41 13.01 10.40
C VAL A 83 20.99 12.75 9.92
N ASP A 84 20.70 11.53 9.44
CA ASP A 84 19.38 11.07 9.02
C ASP A 84 19.07 9.70 9.63
N ILE A 85 17.78 9.39 9.79
CA ILE A 85 17.30 8.10 10.29
C ILE A 85 16.51 7.41 9.18
N PHE A 86 16.90 6.18 8.89
CA PHE A 86 16.21 5.33 7.90
C PHE A 86 15.72 4.02 8.52
N GLY A 87 14.70 3.41 7.91
CA GLY A 87 14.21 2.10 8.30
C GLY A 87 13.63 1.33 7.14
N LYS A 88 13.89 0.03 7.12
CA LYS A 88 13.32 -0.88 6.12
C LYS A 88 11.81 -1.06 6.32
N ILE A 89 11.10 -1.32 5.20
CA ILE A 89 9.71 -1.75 5.19
C ILE A 89 9.66 -3.11 4.48
N ILE A 90 9.13 -4.12 5.16
CA ILE A 90 9.05 -5.49 4.64
C ILE A 90 7.58 -5.94 4.67
N ILE A 91 7.04 -6.26 3.51
CA ILE A 91 5.65 -6.69 3.33
C ILE A 91 5.67 -8.11 2.78
N GLY A 92 5.02 -9.02 3.48
CA GLY A 92 4.86 -10.42 3.09
C GLY A 92 3.98 -10.62 1.85
N ASN A 93 3.55 -11.86 1.64
CA ASN A 93 2.72 -12.26 0.52
C ASN A 93 1.24 -12.08 0.82
N ASN A 94 0.42 -11.88 -0.23
CA ASN A 94 -1.03 -11.82 -0.13
C ASN A 94 -1.51 -10.76 0.89
N VAL A 95 -0.98 -9.54 0.78
CA VAL A 95 -1.31 -8.40 1.65
C VAL A 95 -2.13 -7.36 0.87
N PHE A 96 -3.18 -6.86 1.52
CA PHE A 96 -4.00 -5.77 0.98
C PHE A 96 -3.84 -4.53 1.84
N PHE A 97 -3.59 -3.38 1.20
CA PHE A 97 -3.64 -2.06 1.82
C PHE A 97 -4.86 -1.29 1.35
N GLY A 98 -5.69 -0.85 2.29
CA GLY A 98 -6.79 0.08 2.07
C GLY A 98 -6.31 1.45 1.61
N HIS A 99 -7.25 2.32 1.28
CA HIS A 99 -6.96 3.70 0.87
C HIS A 99 -6.30 4.51 2.00
N ASN A 100 -5.42 5.44 1.63
CA ASN A 100 -4.84 6.47 2.51
C ASN A 100 -4.15 5.91 3.76
N CYS A 101 -3.48 4.76 3.65
CA CYS A 101 -2.63 4.25 4.71
C CYS A 101 -1.26 4.94 4.67
N THR A 102 -0.63 5.10 5.84
CA THR A 102 0.77 5.55 5.95
C THR A 102 1.58 4.42 6.58
N VAL A 103 2.57 3.91 5.85
CA VAL A 103 3.48 2.86 6.33
C VAL A 103 4.81 3.49 6.69
N LEU A 104 5.15 3.45 7.99
CA LEU A 104 6.30 4.15 8.57
C LEU A 104 7.56 3.27 8.59
N PRO A 105 8.76 3.87 8.81
CA PRO A 105 10.02 3.14 8.89
C PRO A 105 9.99 2.00 9.92
N ASN A 106 10.74 0.93 9.65
CA ASN A 106 10.85 -0.27 10.48
C ASN A 106 9.54 -1.07 10.61
N THR A 107 8.68 -1.01 9.58
CA THR A 107 7.45 -1.80 9.52
C THR A 107 7.70 -3.16 8.88
N ILE A 108 7.20 -4.21 9.52
CA ILE A 108 7.19 -5.59 9.01
C ILE A 108 5.77 -6.12 9.08
N ILE A 109 5.20 -6.53 7.96
CA ILE A 109 3.88 -7.15 7.87
C ILE A 109 4.05 -8.57 7.33
N GLY A 110 3.57 -9.55 8.08
CA GLY A 110 3.57 -10.96 7.68
C GLY A 110 2.62 -11.26 6.53
N ASP A 111 2.58 -12.51 6.12
CA ASP A 111 1.74 -12.98 5.02
C ASP A 111 0.23 -12.90 5.36
N ASN A 112 -0.60 -12.84 4.32
CA ASN A 112 -2.05 -12.93 4.45
C ASN A 112 -2.67 -11.83 5.33
N CYS A 113 -2.18 -10.61 5.29
CA CYS A 113 -2.68 -9.50 6.09
C CYS A 113 -3.59 -8.55 5.31
N ILE A 114 -4.47 -7.89 6.05
CA ILE A 114 -5.33 -6.82 5.54
C ILE A 114 -5.05 -5.57 6.38
N VAL A 115 -4.63 -4.50 5.73
CA VAL A 115 -4.48 -3.19 6.36
C VAL A 115 -5.70 -2.35 6.00
N GLY A 116 -6.48 -1.95 7.00
CA GLY A 116 -7.67 -1.13 6.83
C GLY A 116 -7.33 0.29 6.37
N ALA A 117 -8.26 0.91 5.63
CA ALA A 117 -8.09 2.27 5.12
C ALA A 117 -7.80 3.28 6.25
N GLY A 118 -6.97 4.30 5.96
CA GLY A 118 -6.63 5.35 6.91
C GLY A 118 -5.69 4.94 8.05
N SER A 119 -5.12 3.74 8.00
CA SER A 119 -4.25 3.24 9.08
C SER A 119 -2.84 3.84 9.01
N ILE A 120 -2.27 4.17 10.19
CA ILE A 120 -0.86 4.54 10.36
C ILE A 120 -0.10 3.36 10.95
N VAL A 121 0.73 2.72 10.13
CA VAL A 121 1.30 1.40 10.37
C VAL A 121 2.78 1.53 10.73
N ARG A 122 3.16 1.11 11.94
CA ARG A 122 4.55 1.05 12.41
C ARG A 122 4.75 -0.15 13.32
N GLY A 123 5.84 -0.89 13.12
CA GLY A 123 6.21 -2.04 13.94
C GLY A 123 6.03 -3.37 13.23
N LYS A 124 5.91 -4.45 14.00
CA LYS A 124 5.83 -5.82 13.47
C LYS A 124 4.43 -6.37 13.66
N PHE A 125 3.85 -6.87 12.58
CA PHE A 125 2.52 -7.46 12.55
C PHE A 125 2.61 -8.92 12.09
N PRO A 126 2.05 -9.86 12.87
CA PRO A 126 2.08 -11.27 12.52
C PRO A 126 1.24 -11.56 11.28
N GLU A 127 1.52 -12.67 10.62
CA GLU A 127 0.72 -13.18 9.51
C GLU A 127 -0.76 -13.40 9.89
N ASN A 128 -1.63 -13.49 8.89
CA ASN A 128 -3.06 -13.77 9.06
C ASN A 128 -3.81 -12.76 9.92
N SER A 129 -3.41 -11.49 9.86
CA SER A 129 -3.92 -10.39 10.68
C SER A 129 -4.73 -9.38 9.88
N VAL A 130 -5.74 -8.80 10.55
CA VAL A 130 -6.39 -7.55 10.11
C VAL A 130 -5.88 -6.42 11.01
N ILE A 131 -5.30 -5.40 10.37
CA ILE A 131 -4.50 -4.33 10.99
C ILE A 131 -5.22 -3.02 10.71
N ILE A 132 -5.69 -2.31 11.74
CA ILE A 132 -6.47 -1.07 11.55
C ILE A 132 -6.11 -0.05 12.63
N GLY A 133 -6.16 1.22 12.27
CA GLY A 133 -6.16 2.35 13.19
C GLY A 133 -4.97 3.28 13.10
N ASN A 134 -4.96 4.28 13.98
CA ASN A 134 -3.88 5.23 14.21
C ASN A 134 -3.64 5.39 15.73
N PRO A 135 -2.57 4.82 16.28
CA PRO A 135 -1.64 3.88 15.65
C PRO A 135 -2.33 2.54 15.31
N ALA A 136 -1.90 1.91 14.21
CA ALA A 136 -2.49 0.64 13.75
C ALA A 136 -2.19 -0.52 14.71
N LYS A 137 -3.22 -1.35 14.95
CA LYS A 137 -3.14 -2.55 15.78
C LYS A 137 -3.79 -3.73 15.08
N VAL A 138 -3.43 -4.94 15.46
CA VAL A 138 -4.17 -6.14 15.06
C VAL A 138 -5.52 -6.12 15.77
N VAL A 139 -6.61 -6.08 14.99
CA VAL A 139 -7.99 -6.02 15.52
C VAL A 139 -8.69 -7.37 15.46
N LEU A 140 -8.35 -8.21 14.48
CA LEU A 140 -8.89 -9.58 14.39
C LEU A 140 -8.03 -10.46 13.47
N LYS A 141 -8.29 -11.76 13.49
CA LYS A 141 -7.68 -12.72 12.56
C LYS A 141 -8.32 -12.63 11.19
N ARG A 142 -7.52 -12.81 10.13
CA ARG A 142 -8.02 -12.85 8.74
C ARG A 142 -9.13 -13.89 8.50
N SER A 143 -9.10 -15.03 9.22
CA SER A 143 -10.15 -16.05 9.16
C SER A 143 -11.51 -15.52 9.59
N ILE A 144 -11.56 -14.69 10.62
CA ILE A 144 -12.78 -14.03 11.09
C ILE A 144 -13.28 -13.04 10.02
N GLN A 145 -12.38 -12.22 9.45
CA GLN A 145 -12.73 -11.29 8.37
C GLN A 145 -13.30 -12.05 7.15
N ARG A 146 -12.70 -13.20 6.79
CA ARG A 146 -13.22 -14.06 5.72
C ARG A 146 -14.64 -14.55 6.02
N PHE A 147 -14.89 -14.98 7.25
CA PHE A 147 -16.23 -15.41 7.69
C PHE A 147 -17.24 -14.26 7.55
N LEU A 148 -16.90 -13.06 8.03
CA LEU A 148 -17.76 -11.87 7.92
C LEU A 148 -18.06 -11.52 6.45
N TYR A 149 -17.08 -11.65 5.54
CA TYR A 149 -17.32 -11.44 4.11
C TYR A 149 -18.28 -12.46 3.51
N LEU A 150 -18.20 -13.73 3.93
CA LEU A 150 -19.11 -14.79 3.44
C LEU A 150 -20.55 -14.60 3.91
N GLN A 151 -20.74 -13.95 5.07
CA GLN A 151 -22.08 -13.62 5.60
C GLN A 151 -22.60 -12.27 5.06
N ASN A 152 -21.78 -11.52 4.32
CA ASN A 152 -22.20 -10.20 3.83
C ASN A 152 -23.22 -10.37 2.68
N PRO A 153 -24.45 -9.84 2.82
CA PRO A 153 -25.48 -9.94 1.77
C PRO A 153 -25.08 -9.25 0.46
N ASN A 154 -24.10 -8.33 0.53
CA ASN A 154 -23.58 -7.61 -0.64
C ASN A 154 -22.39 -8.32 -1.31
N LEU A 155 -22.09 -9.57 -0.93
CA LEU A 155 -21.06 -10.36 -1.61
C LEU A 155 -21.54 -10.85 -2.98
N LEU A 156 -21.19 -10.13 -4.04
CA LEU A 156 -21.62 -10.39 -5.40
C LEU A 156 -20.49 -10.99 -6.25
N LYS A 157 -20.78 -12.06 -7.01
CA LYS A 157 -19.83 -12.69 -7.95
C LYS A 157 -19.73 -11.89 -9.26
N THR A 158 -19.10 -10.72 -9.23
CA THR A 158 -19.08 -9.79 -10.37
C THR A 158 -17.71 -9.45 -10.92
N GLN A 159 -16.62 -9.94 -10.31
CA GLN A 159 -15.25 -9.48 -10.62
C GLN A 159 -14.85 -9.70 -12.10
N ASN A 160 -15.21 -10.83 -12.69
CA ASN A 160 -14.82 -11.20 -14.04
C ASN A 160 -15.88 -10.84 -15.11
N LEU A 161 -16.87 -10.04 -14.76
CA LEU A 161 -17.93 -9.63 -15.67
C LEU A 161 -17.55 -8.36 -16.43
N GLN A 162 -18.02 -8.25 -17.68
CA GLN A 162 -17.96 -7.00 -18.43
C GLN A 162 -18.69 -5.89 -17.66
N PHE A 163 -18.19 -4.65 -17.79
CA PHE A 163 -18.69 -3.50 -17.04
C PHE A 163 -20.21 -3.30 -17.12
N SER A 164 -20.81 -3.41 -18.31
CA SER A 164 -22.25 -3.26 -18.51
C SER A 164 -23.06 -4.31 -17.75
N ARG A 165 -22.66 -5.59 -17.82
CA ARG A 165 -23.29 -6.68 -17.08
C ARG A 165 -23.13 -6.54 -15.58
N LYS A 166 -21.93 -6.18 -15.12
CA LYS A 166 -21.63 -5.89 -13.72
C LYS A 166 -22.52 -4.76 -13.19
N LYS A 167 -22.62 -3.64 -13.93
CA LYS A 167 -23.48 -2.50 -13.58
C LYS A 167 -24.93 -2.91 -13.41
N LYS A 168 -25.49 -3.70 -14.35
CA LYS A 168 -26.88 -4.18 -14.29
C LYS A 168 -27.15 -5.03 -13.04
N ILE A 169 -26.25 -5.95 -12.69
CA ILE A 169 -26.38 -6.80 -11.49
C ILE A 169 -26.35 -5.95 -10.23
N ILE A 170 -25.40 -5.00 -10.11
CA ILE A 170 -25.27 -4.13 -8.95
C ILE A 170 -26.52 -3.25 -8.80
N LYS A 171 -26.99 -2.61 -9.88
CA LYS A 171 -28.21 -1.79 -9.85
C LYS A 171 -29.41 -2.59 -9.37
N LYS A 172 -29.62 -3.78 -9.93
CA LYS A 172 -30.72 -4.69 -9.53
C LYS A 172 -30.63 -5.07 -8.06
N HIS A 173 -29.40 -5.39 -7.56
CA HIS A 173 -29.19 -5.79 -6.16
C HIS A 173 -29.54 -4.67 -5.17
N PHE A 174 -29.22 -3.44 -5.51
CA PHE A 174 -29.47 -2.26 -4.65
C PHE A 174 -30.78 -1.53 -4.98
N GLY A 175 -31.66 -2.08 -5.85
CA GLY A 175 -32.93 -1.44 -6.21
C GLY A 175 -32.75 -0.09 -6.93
N ILE A 176 -31.65 0.10 -7.67
CA ILE A 176 -31.35 1.33 -8.42
C ILE A 176 -31.78 1.08 -9.88
N GLU A 177 -32.70 1.92 -10.38
CA GLU A 177 -33.18 1.88 -11.79
C GLU A 177 -32.11 2.38 -12.79
#